data_01283699d1bda0938b9a2c2761dd4a96
#
_entry.id   01283699d1bda0938b9a2c2761dd4a96
#
_cell.length_a   1.000
_cell.length_b   1.000
_cell.length_c   1.000
_cell.angle_alpha   90.00
_cell.angle_beta   90.00
_cell.angle_gamma   90.00
#
_symmetry.space_group_name_H-M   'P 1'
#
loop_
_entity.id
_entity.type
_entity.pdbx_description
1 polymer ?
#
loop_
_entity_poly.entity_id
_entity_poly.type
_entity_poly.pdbx_seq_one_letter_code
_entity_poly.pdbx_strand_id
1 'polypeptide(L)' 'MVAGFLFKEYEMNHDGMVTGYQVLLDDEQIATLEYRSHTWIGAVVKEINIVTKCDQSVMRVVEWIMTELNQSKN' A
#
# COMPACT_ATOMS: atom_id res chain seq x y z
N MET A 1 -18.11 7.17 4.46
CA MET A 1 -17.50 6.07 5.20
C MET A 1 -16.65 5.22 4.28
N VAL A 2 -15.45 4.97 4.68
CA VAL A 2 -14.56 4.11 3.91
C VAL A 2 -14.59 2.75 4.57
N ALA A 3 -15.26 1.83 3.95
CA ALA A 3 -15.36 0.47 4.48
C ALA A 3 -14.62 -0.46 3.54
N GLY A 4 -14.11 -1.54 4.07
CA GLY A 4 -13.54 -2.60 3.27
C GLY A 4 -12.04 -2.55 3.07
N PHE A 5 -11.38 -1.45 3.42
CA PHE A 5 -9.92 -1.39 3.31
C PHE A 5 -9.27 -2.15 4.47
N LEU A 6 -8.34 -3.03 4.12
CA LEU A 6 -7.60 -3.82 5.10
C LEU A 6 -6.13 -3.86 4.70
N PHE A 7 -5.25 -3.52 5.63
CA PHE A 7 -3.81 -3.67 5.45
C PHE A 7 -3.42 -5.00 6.07
N LYS A 8 -3.11 -5.97 5.24
CA LYS A 8 -2.77 -7.32 5.68
C LYS A 8 -1.26 -7.50 5.65
N GLU A 9 -0.68 -7.87 6.79
CA GLU A 9 0.75 -8.16 6.88
C GLU A 9 1.05 -9.44 6.10
N TYR A 10 2.03 -9.39 5.22
CA TYR A 10 2.40 -10.60 4.48
C TYR A 10 3.90 -10.86 4.48
N GLU A 11 4.71 -9.90 4.94
CA GLU A 11 6.15 -10.08 4.97
C GLU A 11 6.71 -9.48 6.26
N MET A 12 7.64 -10.20 6.88
CA MET A 12 8.26 -9.75 8.12
C MET A 12 9.74 -10.11 8.06
N ASN A 13 10.62 -9.20 8.51
CA ASN A 13 12.03 -9.51 8.56
C ASN A 13 12.34 -10.32 9.83
N HIS A 14 13.60 -10.76 9.97
CA HIS A 14 13.97 -11.62 11.09
C HIS A 14 14.04 -10.88 12.42
N ASP A 15 13.93 -9.56 12.41
CA ASP A 15 13.85 -8.77 13.64
C ASP A 15 12.42 -8.61 14.13
N GLY A 16 11.45 -9.16 13.40
CA GLY A 16 10.05 -9.06 13.75
C GLY A 16 9.35 -7.81 13.22
N MET A 17 10.02 -7.02 12.40
CA MET A 17 9.41 -5.85 11.80
C MET A 17 8.65 -6.23 10.55
N VAL A 18 7.41 -5.78 10.44
CA VAL A 18 6.62 -6.01 9.23
C VAL A 18 7.17 -5.13 8.11
N THR A 19 7.57 -5.76 7.02
CA THR A 19 8.17 -5.07 5.88
C THR A 19 7.32 -5.16 4.62
N GLY A 20 6.14 -5.78 4.71
CA GLY A 20 5.25 -5.85 3.56
C GLY A 20 3.81 -5.97 4.00
N TYR A 21 2.95 -5.17 3.33
CA TYR A 21 1.51 -5.21 3.53
C TYR A 21 0.83 -5.34 2.19
N GLN A 22 -0.24 -6.11 2.16
CA GLN A 22 -1.18 -6.11 1.05
C GLN A 22 -2.35 -5.22 1.45
N VAL A 23 -2.76 -4.34 0.56
CA VAL A 23 -3.93 -3.49 0.79
C VAL A 23 -5.09 -4.12 0.02
N LEU A 24 -6.11 -4.49 0.75
CA LEU A 24 -7.26 -5.20 0.20
C LEU A 24 -8.50 -4.32 0.31
N LEU A 25 -9.33 -4.38 -0.71
CA LEU A 25 -10.66 -3.78 -0.69
C LEU A 25 -11.64 -4.89 -1.02
N ASP A 26 -12.50 -5.25 -0.06
CA ASP A 26 -13.49 -6.31 -0.22
C ASP A 26 -12.82 -7.61 -0.71
N ASP A 27 -11.70 -7.96 -0.06
CA ASP A 27 -10.90 -9.17 -0.34
C ASP A 27 -10.15 -9.15 -1.66
N GLU A 28 -10.16 -8.03 -2.37
CA GLU A 28 -9.39 -7.90 -3.60
C GLU A 28 -8.14 -7.06 -3.32
N GLN A 29 -6.99 -7.58 -3.71
CA GLN A 29 -5.73 -6.84 -3.53
C GLN A 29 -5.65 -5.71 -4.56
N ILE A 30 -5.56 -4.47 -4.06
CA ILE A 30 -5.56 -3.29 -4.91
C ILE A 30 -4.27 -2.48 -4.79
N ALA A 31 -3.46 -2.76 -3.79
CA ALA A 31 -2.21 -2.03 -3.58
C ALA A 31 -1.27 -2.86 -2.72
N THR A 32 -0.01 -2.46 -2.69
CA THR A 32 0.98 -3.03 -1.79
C THR A 32 1.78 -1.93 -1.14
N LEU A 33 2.38 -2.26 0.00
CA LEU A 33 3.23 -1.34 0.74
C LEU A 33 4.41 -2.17 1.25
N GLU A 34 5.63 -1.80 0.83
CA GLU A 34 6.82 -2.57 1.16
C GLU A 34 7.94 -1.66 1.64
N TYR A 35 8.77 -2.19 2.53
CA TYR A 35 9.94 -1.49 3.04
C TYR A 35 11.20 -2.11 2.47
N ARG A 36 11.96 -1.32 1.72
CA ARG A 36 13.20 -1.77 1.08
C ARG A 36 14.22 -0.64 1.13
N SER A 37 15.45 -0.98 1.53
CA SER A 37 16.57 -0.01 1.52
C SER A 37 16.20 1.29 2.24
N HIS A 38 15.63 1.15 3.43
CA HIS A 38 15.25 2.29 4.29
C HIS A 38 14.20 3.20 3.67
N THR A 39 13.43 2.68 2.72
CA THR A 39 12.41 3.45 2.02
C THR A 39 11.13 2.64 1.96
N TRP A 40 10.00 3.29 2.18
CA TRP A 40 8.70 2.66 1.97
C TRP A 40 8.27 2.87 0.53
N ILE A 41 7.77 1.82 -0.09
CA ILE A 41 7.36 1.82 -1.49
C ILE A 41 5.91 1.40 -1.54
N GLY A 42 5.06 2.31 -2.03
CA GLY A 42 3.65 2.01 -2.27
C GLY A 42 3.42 1.76 -3.74
N ALA A 43 2.56 0.81 -4.06
CA ALA A 43 2.17 0.53 -5.43
C ALA A 43 0.66 0.35 -5.48
N VAL A 44 0.01 1.03 -6.41
CA VAL A 44 -1.44 0.97 -6.58
C VAL A 44 -1.73 0.47 -7.99
N VAL A 45 -2.59 -0.54 -8.08
CA VAL A 45 -2.98 -1.13 -9.35
C VAL A 45 -4.07 -0.26 -9.98
N LYS A 46 -3.80 0.24 -11.17
CA LYS A 46 -4.77 0.96 -12.00
C LYS A 46 -5.22 0.05 -13.13
N GLU A 47 -6.21 0.49 -13.90
CA GLU A 47 -6.80 -0.35 -14.95
C GLU A 47 -5.76 -0.85 -15.95
N ILE A 48 -4.81 0.00 -16.34
CA ILE A 48 -3.85 -0.34 -17.38
C ILE A 48 -2.41 -0.27 -16.93
N ASN A 49 -2.15 0.15 -15.69
CA ASN A 49 -0.77 0.24 -15.22
C ASN A 49 -0.73 0.19 -13.70
N ILE A 50 0.49 0.22 -13.19
CA ILE A 50 0.74 0.29 -11.74
C ILE A 50 1.48 1.60 -11.48
N VAL A 51 0.98 2.39 -10.53
CA VAL A 51 1.66 3.61 -10.11
C VAL A 51 2.34 3.37 -8.76
N THR A 52 3.49 3.98 -8.56
CA THR A 52 4.29 3.76 -7.36
C THR A 52 4.72 5.08 -6.74
N LYS A 53 5.02 5.02 -5.45
CA LYS A 53 5.57 6.14 -4.72
C LYS A 53 6.54 5.63 -3.65
N CYS A 54 7.66 6.32 -3.51
CA CYS A 54 8.67 6.00 -2.51
C CYS A 54 8.82 7.17 -1.55
N ASP A 55 8.90 6.87 -0.25
CA ASP A 55 9.13 7.89 0.76
C ASP A 55 9.67 7.21 2.00
N GLN A 56 10.49 7.93 2.76
CA GLN A 56 11.01 7.40 4.01
C GLN A 56 9.94 7.34 5.10
N SER A 57 8.88 8.13 4.96
CA SER A 57 7.77 8.15 5.90
C SER A 57 6.67 7.23 5.43
N VAL A 58 6.37 6.22 6.23
CA VAL A 58 5.28 5.28 5.90
C VAL A 58 3.95 6.02 5.83
N MET A 59 3.74 7.03 6.68
CA MET A 59 2.49 7.77 6.68
C MET A 59 2.25 8.50 5.37
N ARG A 60 3.31 9.05 4.78
CA ARG A 60 3.17 9.75 3.49
C ARG A 60 2.81 8.78 2.38
N VAL A 61 3.38 7.58 2.41
CA VAL A 61 3.06 6.57 1.39
C VAL A 61 1.62 6.10 1.58
N VAL A 62 1.21 5.86 2.82
CA VAL A 62 -0.17 5.44 3.10
C VAL A 62 -1.16 6.51 2.63
N GLU A 63 -0.89 7.78 2.93
CA GLU A 63 -1.76 8.86 2.47
C GLU A 63 -1.86 8.91 0.96
N TRP A 64 -0.73 8.71 0.29
CA TRP A 64 -0.71 8.69 -1.16
C TRP A 64 -1.54 7.52 -1.70
N ILE A 65 -1.41 6.33 -1.09
CA ILE A 65 -2.18 5.16 -1.51
C ILE A 65 -3.68 5.47 -1.40
N MET A 66 -4.09 6.02 -0.27
CA MET A 66 -5.50 6.32 -0.06
C MET A 66 -6.01 7.36 -1.07
N THR A 67 -5.17 8.35 -1.37
CA THR A 67 -5.53 9.38 -2.36
C THR A 67 -5.73 8.75 -3.74
N GLU A 68 -4.79 7.89 -4.15
CA GLU A 68 -4.87 7.22 -5.45
C GLU A 68 -6.11 6.34 -5.55
N LEU A 69 -6.43 5.62 -4.48
CA LEU A 69 -7.59 4.75 -4.48
C LEU A 69 -8.88 5.54 -4.55
N ASN A 70 -8.94 6.69 -3.88
CA ASN A 70 -10.12 7.56 -3.96
C ASN A 70 -10.30 8.13 -5.36
N GLN A 71 -9.20 8.49 -6.02
CA GLN A 71 -9.28 9.01 -7.40
C GLN A 71 -9.77 7.95 -8.37
N SER A 72 -9.47 6.68 -8.10
CA SER A 72 -9.85 5.60 -9.00
C SER A 72 -11.35 5.35 -9.04
N LYS A 73 -12.10 5.93 -8.11
CA LYS A 73 -13.54 5.70 -8.02
C LYS A 73 -14.35 6.64 -8.90
N ASN A 74 -13.73 7.64 -9.46
CA ASN A 74 -14.45 8.63 -10.27
C ASN A 74 -14.53 8.25 -11.72
#